data_dcc42a3d617ec30123193bca35f9c1ff
#
_entry.id   dcc42a3d617ec30123193bca35f9c1ff
#
_cell.length_a   1.000
_cell.length_b   1.000
_cell.length_c   1.000
_cell.angle_alpha   90.00
_cell.angle_beta   90.00
_cell.angle_gamma   90.00
#
_symmetry.space_group_name_H-M   'P 1'
#
loop_
_entity.id
_entity.type
_entity.pdbx_description
1 polymer ?
#
loop_
_entity_poly.entity_id
_entity_poly.type
_entity_poly.pdbx_seq_one_letter_code
_entity_poly.pdbx_strand_id
1 'polypeptide(L)'
;RLSDDELGAPVNEYWTVAGVFGHIAFWDARVLALADKLERGVAFSATDTEPEDVDWINDASRPLIHAVPPRELARLALRIAEDTDARVATLPLDRLWPNDPDSPLYAARASHRGEHLDEVEAALSARSADARP
;
A
#
# COMPACT_ATOMS: atom_id res chain seq x y z
N ARG A 1 13.36 -1.18 14.09
CA ARG A 1 13.32 -2.37 13.22
C ARG A 1 12.47 -3.43 13.89
N LEU A 2 11.34 -3.82 13.27
CA LEU A 2 10.44 -4.83 13.83
C LEU A 2 11.09 -6.22 13.87
N SER A 3 10.80 -6.97 14.92
CA SER A 3 11.14 -8.40 15.06
C SER A 3 10.24 -9.26 14.16
N ASP A 4 10.56 -10.54 14.01
CA ASP A 4 9.72 -11.48 13.24
C ASP A 4 8.39 -11.73 13.96
N ASP A 5 8.37 -11.72 15.31
CA ASP A 5 7.16 -11.83 16.10
C ASP A 5 6.23 -10.61 15.92
N GLU A 6 6.80 -9.42 15.85
CA GLU A 6 6.04 -8.19 15.56
C GLU A 6 5.50 -8.18 14.13
N LEU A 7 6.29 -8.63 13.15
CA LEU A 7 5.84 -8.75 11.77
C LEU A 7 4.71 -9.78 11.59
N GLY A 8 4.73 -10.85 12.37
CA GLY A 8 3.66 -11.88 12.39
C GLY A 8 2.45 -11.51 13.25
N ALA A 9 2.52 -10.43 14.04
CA ALA A 9 1.44 -10.05 14.95
C ALA A 9 0.17 -9.66 14.18
N PRO A 10 -1.03 -10.04 14.65
CA PRO A 10 -2.28 -9.62 14.04
C PRO A 10 -2.51 -8.13 14.28
N VAL A 11 -2.96 -7.42 13.24
CA VAL A 11 -3.47 -6.04 13.32
C VAL A 11 -4.98 -6.08 13.48
N ASN A 12 -5.64 -6.96 12.73
CA ASN A 12 -7.08 -7.21 12.79
C ASN A 12 -7.38 -8.67 12.39
N GLU A 13 -8.64 -9.02 12.17
CA GLU A 13 -9.07 -10.37 11.80
C GLU A 13 -8.54 -10.85 10.43
N TYR A 14 -8.11 -9.93 9.56
CA TYR A 14 -7.68 -10.21 8.19
C TYR A 14 -6.19 -10.09 7.97
N TRP A 15 -5.51 -9.21 8.71
CA TRP A 15 -4.15 -8.80 8.43
C TRP A 15 -3.19 -8.98 9.60
N THR A 16 -2.01 -9.48 9.31
CA THR A 16 -0.83 -9.32 10.16
C THR A 16 -0.12 -7.99 9.86
N VAL A 17 0.81 -7.57 10.69
CA VAL A 17 1.66 -6.39 10.44
C VAL A 17 2.34 -6.47 9.06
N ALA A 18 2.98 -7.60 8.75
CA ALA A 18 3.57 -7.80 7.43
C ALA A 18 2.51 -7.84 6.31
N GLY A 19 1.32 -8.38 6.59
CA GLY A 19 0.20 -8.37 5.66
C GLY A 19 -0.25 -6.96 5.30
N VAL A 20 -0.32 -6.05 6.27
CA VAL A 20 -0.61 -4.62 6.03
C VAL A 20 0.47 -3.99 5.14
N PHE A 21 1.75 -4.27 5.37
CA PHE A 21 2.82 -3.80 4.48
C PHE A 21 2.66 -4.32 3.05
N GLY A 22 2.28 -5.59 2.89
CA GLY A 22 1.98 -6.17 1.58
C GLY A 22 0.77 -5.52 0.90
N HIS A 23 -0.26 -5.19 1.65
CA HIS A 23 -1.41 -4.44 1.18
C HIS A 23 -1.01 -3.04 0.67
N ILE A 24 -0.22 -2.30 1.45
CA ILE A 24 0.33 -1.00 1.03
C ILE A 24 1.14 -1.17 -0.27
N ALA A 25 2.02 -2.18 -0.34
CA ALA A 25 2.83 -2.46 -1.51
C ALA A 25 1.99 -2.77 -2.76
N PHE A 26 0.89 -3.51 -2.60
CA PHE A 26 -0.02 -3.81 -3.70
C PHE A 26 -0.62 -2.53 -4.30
N TRP A 27 -1.12 -1.63 -3.47
CA TRP A 27 -1.71 -0.38 -3.93
C TRP A 27 -0.67 0.63 -4.44
N ASP A 28 0.54 0.62 -3.92
CA ASP A 28 1.66 1.39 -4.46
C ASP A 28 2.09 0.85 -5.83
N ALA A 29 2.16 -0.48 -6.00
CA ALA A 29 2.44 -1.09 -7.31
C ALA A 29 1.39 -0.74 -8.36
N ARG A 30 0.12 -0.58 -7.97
CA ARG A 30 -0.94 -0.06 -8.86
C ARG A 30 -0.59 1.34 -9.37
N VAL A 31 -0.06 2.22 -8.52
CA VAL A 31 0.37 3.57 -8.94
C VAL A 31 1.48 3.49 -9.97
N LEU A 32 2.46 2.59 -9.81
CA LEU A 32 3.51 2.36 -10.81
C LEU A 32 2.93 1.93 -12.16
N ALA A 33 1.99 1.00 -12.16
CA ALA A 33 1.32 0.55 -13.38
C ALA A 33 0.53 1.68 -14.08
N LEU A 34 -0.13 2.54 -13.31
CA LEU A 34 -0.84 3.70 -13.83
C LEU A 34 0.12 4.78 -14.37
N ALA A 35 1.27 4.98 -13.71
CA ALA A 35 2.30 5.88 -14.20
C ALA A 35 2.88 5.42 -15.55
N ASP A 36 3.13 4.12 -15.70
CA ASP A 36 3.55 3.54 -16.99
C ASP A 36 2.48 3.68 -18.09
N LYS A 37 1.21 3.55 -17.70
CA LYS A 37 0.09 3.79 -18.62
C LYS A 37 0.07 5.24 -19.10
N LEU A 38 0.25 6.19 -18.22
CA LEU A 38 0.34 7.62 -18.52
C LEU A 38 1.51 7.91 -19.49
N GLU A 39 2.69 7.38 -19.21
CA GLU A 39 3.87 7.58 -20.07
C GLU A 39 3.69 7.06 -21.48
N ARG A 40 3.03 5.93 -21.61
CA ARG A 40 2.73 5.34 -22.93
C ARG A 40 1.60 6.07 -23.67
N GLY A 41 1.04 7.13 -23.10
CA GLY A 41 -0.06 7.89 -23.70
C GLY A 41 -1.37 7.12 -23.78
N VAL A 42 -1.55 6.08 -22.94
CA VAL A 42 -2.78 5.30 -22.87
C VAL A 42 -3.77 6.03 -21.96
N ALA A 43 -4.98 6.28 -22.46
CA ALA A 43 -6.02 6.94 -21.68
C ALA A 43 -6.42 6.10 -20.46
N PHE A 44 -6.72 6.77 -19.36
CA PHE A 44 -7.31 6.11 -18.20
C PHE A 44 -8.76 5.72 -18.48
N SER A 45 -9.17 4.61 -17.92
CA SER A 45 -10.57 4.14 -17.92
C SER A 45 -11.25 4.48 -16.62
N ALA A 46 -12.58 4.37 -16.55
CA ALA A 46 -13.34 4.57 -15.33
C ALA A 46 -12.86 3.64 -14.19
N THR A 47 -12.50 2.40 -14.50
CA THR A 47 -11.97 1.44 -13.52
C THR A 47 -10.54 1.77 -13.06
N ASP A 48 -9.79 2.58 -13.79
CA ASP A 48 -8.50 3.10 -13.31
C ASP A 48 -8.72 4.17 -12.24
N THR A 49 -9.79 4.97 -12.38
CA THR A 49 -10.12 6.06 -11.45
C THR A 49 -10.85 5.56 -10.22
N GLU A 50 -11.87 4.73 -10.41
CA GLU A 50 -12.63 4.09 -9.34
C GLU A 50 -12.71 2.58 -9.59
N PRO A 51 -11.90 1.77 -8.91
CA PRO A 51 -12.05 0.32 -8.94
C PRO A 51 -13.45 -0.07 -8.45
N GLU A 52 -14.16 -0.90 -9.21
CA GLU A 52 -15.57 -1.25 -8.95
C GLU A 52 -15.81 -1.80 -7.55
N ASP A 53 -14.85 -2.53 -7.01
CA ASP A 53 -14.95 -3.14 -5.68
C ASP A 53 -13.55 -3.37 -5.09
N VAL A 54 -13.14 -2.44 -4.24
CA VAL A 54 -11.85 -2.49 -3.53
C VAL A 54 -11.80 -3.68 -2.57
N ASP A 55 -12.93 -4.05 -1.97
CA ASP A 55 -12.96 -5.09 -0.94
C ASP A 55 -12.66 -6.47 -1.55
N TRP A 56 -13.26 -6.82 -2.70
CA TRP A 56 -12.94 -8.11 -3.32
C TRP A 56 -11.50 -8.15 -3.87
N ILE A 57 -10.94 -7.01 -4.32
CA ILE A 57 -9.54 -6.92 -4.74
C ILE A 57 -8.61 -7.20 -3.55
N ASN A 58 -8.92 -6.61 -2.39
CA ASN A 58 -8.20 -6.87 -1.15
C ASN A 58 -8.33 -8.34 -0.74
N ASP A 59 -9.54 -8.90 -0.80
CA ASP A 59 -9.80 -10.31 -0.46
C ASP A 59 -9.05 -11.27 -1.39
N ALA A 60 -9.04 -10.99 -2.69
CA ALA A 60 -8.34 -11.83 -3.66
C ALA A 60 -6.81 -11.74 -3.54
N SER A 61 -6.26 -10.57 -3.20
CA SER A 61 -4.82 -10.37 -3.03
C SER A 61 -4.28 -10.94 -1.70
N ARG A 62 -5.11 -11.01 -0.66
CA ARG A 62 -4.71 -11.41 0.70
C ARG A 62 -3.98 -12.75 0.77
N PRO A 63 -4.48 -13.86 0.20
CA PRO A 63 -3.77 -15.15 0.28
C PRO A 63 -2.42 -15.12 -0.42
N LEU A 64 -2.25 -14.34 -1.48
CA LEU A 64 -0.97 -14.17 -2.17
C LEU A 64 0.01 -13.36 -1.32
N ILE A 65 -0.46 -12.30 -0.68
CA ILE A 65 0.32 -11.47 0.23
C ILE A 65 0.81 -12.31 1.41
N HIS A 66 -0.07 -13.06 2.06
CA HIS A 66 0.28 -13.89 3.21
C HIS A 66 1.14 -15.11 2.87
N ALA A 67 1.25 -15.48 1.59
CA ALA A 67 2.17 -16.53 1.14
C ALA A 67 3.64 -16.09 1.11
N VAL A 68 3.90 -14.78 1.14
CA VAL A 68 5.26 -14.24 1.18
C VAL A 68 5.77 -14.23 2.63
N PRO A 69 7.01 -14.71 2.91
CA PRO A 69 7.58 -14.64 4.26
C PRO A 69 7.54 -13.21 4.83
N PRO A 70 7.13 -13.01 6.08
CA PRO A 70 6.89 -11.66 6.66
C PRO A 70 8.04 -10.67 6.48
N ARG A 71 9.27 -11.11 6.70
CA ARG A 71 10.48 -10.28 6.55
C ARG A 71 10.74 -9.88 5.09
N GLU A 72 10.47 -10.77 4.17
CA GLU A 72 10.61 -10.53 2.73
C GLU A 72 9.53 -9.57 2.24
N LEU A 73 8.31 -9.73 2.72
CA LEU A 73 7.18 -8.87 2.42
C LEU A 73 7.44 -7.42 2.90
N ALA A 74 7.96 -7.26 4.12
CA ALA A 74 8.33 -5.95 4.64
C ALA A 74 9.43 -5.26 3.80
N ARG A 75 10.44 -6.02 3.34
CA ARG A 75 11.48 -5.51 2.45
C ARG A 75 10.92 -5.14 1.07
N LEU A 76 10.03 -5.97 0.53
CA LEU A 76 9.37 -5.72 -0.74
C LEU A 76 8.53 -4.44 -0.67
N ALA A 77 7.75 -4.28 0.39
CA ALA A 77 6.93 -3.10 0.59
C ALA A 77 7.75 -1.80 0.63
N LEU A 78 8.89 -1.83 1.31
CA LEU A 78 9.79 -0.68 1.37
C LEU A 78 10.33 -0.32 -0.02
N ARG A 79 10.82 -1.31 -0.79
CA ARG A 79 11.31 -1.07 -2.16
C ARG A 79 10.23 -0.50 -3.07
N ILE A 80 9.02 -1.09 -3.06
CA ILE A 80 7.91 -0.61 -3.89
C ILE A 80 7.52 0.82 -3.50
N ALA A 81 7.52 1.15 -2.20
CA ALA A 81 7.24 2.50 -1.75
C ALA A 81 8.29 3.50 -2.26
N GLU A 82 9.57 3.17 -2.18
CA GLU A 82 10.68 3.98 -2.69
C GLU A 82 10.58 4.18 -4.21
N ASP A 83 10.33 3.10 -4.95
CA ASP A 83 10.13 3.14 -6.41
C ASP A 83 8.93 4.00 -6.80
N THR A 84 7.82 3.87 -6.05
CA THR A 84 6.61 4.65 -6.28
C THR A 84 6.85 6.14 -6.03
N ASP A 85 7.50 6.50 -4.93
CA ASP A 85 7.79 7.89 -4.60
C ASP A 85 8.74 8.51 -5.65
N ALA A 86 9.80 7.78 -6.03
CA ALA A 86 10.71 8.21 -7.07
C ALA A 86 9.99 8.40 -8.42
N ARG A 87 9.06 7.49 -8.76
CA ARG A 87 8.30 7.55 -9.99
C ARG A 87 7.34 8.74 -10.02
N VAL A 88 6.53 8.90 -8.96
CA VAL A 88 5.57 10.01 -8.84
C VAL A 88 6.27 11.36 -8.92
N ALA A 89 7.46 11.49 -8.33
CA ALA A 89 8.25 12.72 -8.38
C ALA A 89 8.69 13.13 -9.80
N THR A 90 8.68 12.21 -10.77
CA THR A 90 9.04 12.49 -12.17
C THR A 90 7.85 12.82 -13.05
N LEU A 91 6.62 12.61 -12.56
CA LEU A 91 5.42 12.83 -13.37
C LEU A 91 5.05 14.31 -13.46
N PRO A 92 4.46 14.76 -14.59
CA PRO A 92 3.97 16.12 -14.73
C PRO A 92 2.87 16.42 -13.71
N LEU A 93 3.01 17.49 -12.95
CA LEU A 93 2.06 17.87 -11.88
C LEU A 93 0.63 18.12 -12.40
N ASP A 94 0.51 18.61 -13.62
CA ASP A 94 -0.77 18.84 -14.30
C ASP A 94 -1.50 17.56 -14.71
N ARG A 95 -0.84 16.39 -14.59
CA ARG A 95 -1.41 15.09 -14.86
C ARG A 95 -1.68 14.29 -13.58
N LEU A 96 -1.52 14.90 -12.44
CA LEU A 96 -1.75 14.30 -11.12
C LEU A 96 -2.97 14.93 -10.46
N TRP A 97 -3.75 14.12 -9.74
CA TRP A 97 -4.80 14.64 -8.88
C TRP A 97 -4.17 15.52 -7.77
N PRO A 98 -4.72 16.68 -7.39
CA PRO A 98 -6.00 17.25 -7.82
C PRO A 98 -5.93 18.16 -9.06
N ASN A 99 -4.77 18.35 -9.68
CA ASN A 99 -4.62 19.23 -10.84
C ASN A 99 -5.31 18.67 -12.10
N ASP A 100 -5.31 17.33 -12.24
CA ASP A 100 -6.10 16.60 -13.23
C ASP A 100 -7.19 15.78 -12.51
N PRO A 101 -8.46 16.26 -12.49
CA PRO A 101 -9.55 15.56 -11.80
C PRO A 101 -9.87 14.17 -12.36
N ASP A 102 -9.51 13.90 -13.61
CA ASP A 102 -9.72 12.61 -14.26
C ASP A 102 -8.54 11.66 -14.07
N SER A 103 -7.48 12.11 -13.38
CA SER A 103 -6.31 11.29 -13.11
C SER A 103 -6.50 10.41 -11.86
N PRO A 104 -6.23 9.09 -11.97
CA PRO A 104 -6.18 8.20 -10.83
C PRO A 104 -4.86 8.28 -10.05
N LEU A 105 -3.93 9.15 -10.47
CA LEU A 105 -2.61 9.28 -9.89
C LEU A 105 -2.60 10.37 -8.80
N TYR A 106 -2.48 9.93 -7.55
CA TYR A 106 -2.37 10.81 -6.40
C TYR A 106 -0.90 11.00 -6.02
N ALA A 107 -0.45 12.27 -5.99
CA ALA A 107 0.92 12.60 -5.55
C ALA A 107 1.16 12.26 -4.07
N ALA A 108 0.13 12.39 -3.23
CA ALA A 108 0.24 12.20 -1.78
C ALA A 108 0.00 10.72 -1.37
N ARG A 109 0.96 9.83 -1.66
CA ARG A 109 0.91 8.44 -1.18
C ARG A 109 1.04 8.33 0.35
N ALA A 110 1.62 9.35 0.99
CA ALA A 110 1.82 9.40 2.43
C ALA A 110 0.52 9.25 3.24
N SER A 111 -0.61 9.79 2.77
CA SER A 111 -1.90 9.67 3.48
C SER A 111 -2.36 8.23 3.61
N HIS A 112 -2.43 7.49 2.50
CA HIS A 112 -2.84 6.08 2.50
C HIS A 112 -1.91 5.21 3.34
N ARG A 113 -0.60 5.43 3.22
CA ARG A 113 0.38 4.70 4.03
C ARG A 113 0.26 5.05 5.50
N GLY A 114 0.06 6.34 5.83
CA GLY A 114 -0.07 6.84 7.19
C GLY A 114 -1.21 6.18 7.95
N GLU A 115 -2.41 6.11 7.34
CA GLU A 115 -3.58 5.47 7.94
C GLU A 115 -3.29 4.02 8.36
N HIS A 116 -2.68 3.23 7.47
CA HIS A 116 -2.33 1.85 7.76
C HIS A 116 -1.16 1.69 8.76
N LEU A 117 -0.20 2.61 8.76
CA LEU A 117 0.89 2.59 9.74
C LEU A 117 0.38 2.93 11.14
N ASP A 118 -0.58 3.83 11.27
CA ASP A 118 -1.23 4.14 12.54
C ASP A 118 -1.97 2.91 13.11
N GLU A 119 -2.65 2.12 12.25
CA GLU A 119 -3.27 0.84 12.65
C GLU A 119 -2.23 -0.16 13.18
N VAL A 120 -1.09 -0.28 12.49
CA VAL A 120 0.01 -1.15 12.92
C VAL A 120 0.59 -0.70 14.27
N GLU A 121 0.85 0.59 14.44
CA GLU A 121 1.37 1.14 15.69
C GLU A 121 0.41 0.92 16.85
N ALA A 122 -0.89 1.12 16.64
CA ALA A 122 -1.92 0.86 17.63
C ALA A 122 -1.94 -0.62 18.05
N ALA A 123 -1.90 -1.55 17.09
CA ALA A 123 -1.91 -2.99 17.37
C ALA A 123 -0.66 -3.44 18.16
N LEU A 124 0.53 -2.96 17.79
CA LEU A 124 1.77 -3.28 18.48
C LEU A 124 1.82 -2.67 19.89
N SER A 125 1.28 -1.46 20.06
CA SER A 125 1.20 -0.80 21.37
C SER A 125 0.28 -1.53 22.32
N ALA A 126 -0.90 -1.97 21.86
CA ALA A 126 -1.84 -2.75 22.65
C ALA A 126 -1.21 -4.08 23.13
N ARG A 127 -0.55 -4.80 22.20
CA ARG A 127 0.17 -6.05 22.51
C ARG A 127 1.26 -5.85 23.57
N SER A 128 1.99 -4.74 23.50
CA SER A 128 3.04 -4.41 24.48
C SER A 128 2.48 -4.07 25.86
N ALA A 129 1.27 -3.51 25.92
CA ALA A 129 0.58 -3.24 27.19
C ALA A 129 0.09 -4.54 27.85
N ASP A 130 -0.46 -5.48 27.08
CA ASP A 130 -0.94 -6.77 27.58
C ASP A 130 0.20 -7.71 28.05
N ALA A 131 1.41 -7.51 27.56
CA ALA A 131 2.59 -8.29 27.95
C ALA A 131 3.26 -7.81 29.25
N ARG A 132 2.78 -6.74 29.87
CA ARG A 132 3.29 -6.24 31.16
C ARG A 132 2.56 -6.95 32.30
N PRO A 133 3.30 -7.54 33.26
CA PRO A 133 2.73 -8.23 34.42
C PRO A 133 2.01 -7.27 35.37
#